data_8a4d96ed2fb59fc447cd8e9676bbb6a9
#
_entry.id   8a4d96ed2fb59fc447cd8e9676bbb6a9
#
_cell.length_a   1.000
_cell.length_b   1.000
_cell.length_c   1.000
_cell.angle_alpha   90.00
_cell.angle_beta   90.00
_cell.angle_gamma   90.00
#
_symmetry.space_group_name_H-M   'P 1'
#
loop_
_entity.id
_entity.type
_entity.pdbx_description
1 polymer ?
#
loop_
_entity_poly.entity_id
_entity_poly.type
_entity_poly.pdbx_seq_one_letter_code
_entity_poly.pdbx_strand_id
1 'polypeptide(L)'
;QSLHKGLFNRLKLIELIDDEKFARWWIGQRQTFRPKSLRILNNELRIKGIDRNIIEDVISEVNIDEVKIANELLRKKKYRWEKLPKLEARKKMSEFLGRKGFNWDTINKVIKGYPKAK
;
A
#
# COMPACT_ATOMS: atom_id res chain seq x y z
N GLN A 1 -20.84 -29.41 -25.61
CA GLN A 1 -21.13 -28.52 -24.51
C GLN A 1 -20.14 -28.68 -23.37
N SER A 2 -19.75 -29.90 -23.03
CA SER A 2 -18.72 -30.13 -22.02
C SER A 2 -17.36 -29.56 -22.46
N LEU A 3 -17.08 -29.58 -23.75
CA LEU A 3 -15.89 -28.98 -24.34
C LEU A 3 -15.87 -27.46 -24.14
N HIS A 4 -17.02 -26.82 -24.34
CA HIS A 4 -17.11 -25.36 -24.14
C HIS A 4 -16.90 -24.98 -22.69
N LYS A 5 -17.44 -25.74 -21.76
CA LYS A 5 -17.24 -25.49 -20.31
C LYS A 5 -15.77 -25.67 -19.92
N GLY A 6 -15.12 -26.72 -20.43
CA GLY A 6 -13.72 -26.97 -20.17
C GLY A 6 -12.82 -25.86 -20.67
N LEU A 7 -13.07 -25.40 -21.89
CA LEU A 7 -12.31 -24.31 -22.49
C LEU A 7 -12.51 -23.00 -21.71
N PHE A 8 -13.75 -22.70 -21.37
CA PHE A 8 -14.09 -21.50 -20.59
C PHE A 8 -13.40 -21.50 -19.23
N ASN A 9 -13.40 -22.64 -18.53
CA ASN A 9 -12.73 -22.75 -17.24
C ASN A 9 -11.22 -22.58 -17.34
N ARG A 10 -10.60 -23.07 -18.41
CA ARG A 10 -9.17 -22.88 -18.65
C ARG A 10 -8.84 -21.42 -18.89
N LEU A 11 -9.67 -20.71 -19.67
CA LEU A 11 -9.48 -19.28 -19.93
C LEU A 11 -9.61 -18.48 -18.66
N LYS A 12 -10.58 -18.79 -17.81
CA LYS A 12 -10.73 -18.14 -16.51
C LYS A 12 -9.53 -18.38 -15.60
N LEU A 13 -9.03 -19.62 -15.58
CA LEU A 13 -7.87 -19.95 -14.77
C LEU A 13 -6.64 -19.19 -15.23
N ILE A 14 -6.45 -19.05 -16.54
CA ILE A 14 -5.33 -18.28 -17.10
C ILE A 14 -5.45 -16.82 -16.72
N GLU A 15 -6.63 -16.23 -16.80
CA GLU A 15 -6.88 -14.85 -16.38
C GLU A 15 -6.54 -14.64 -14.91
N LEU A 16 -6.96 -15.57 -14.04
CA LEU A 16 -6.67 -15.47 -12.60
C LEU A 16 -5.18 -15.54 -12.31
N ILE A 17 -4.47 -16.42 -13.00
CA ILE A 17 -3.01 -16.54 -12.84
C ILE A 17 -2.32 -15.28 -13.32
N ASP A 18 -2.75 -14.73 -14.45
CA ASP A 18 -2.19 -13.49 -14.99
C ASP A 18 -2.47 -12.31 -14.07
N ASP A 19 -3.66 -12.24 -13.48
CA ASP A 19 -4.02 -11.20 -12.53
C ASP A 19 -3.17 -11.26 -11.27
N GLU A 20 -2.90 -12.46 -10.77
CA GLU A 20 -2.00 -12.63 -9.61
C GLU A 20 -0.59 -12.16 -9.95
N LYS A 21 -0.07 -12.55 -11.11
CA LYS A 21 1.26 -12.13 -11.55
C LYS A 21 1.32 -10.62 -11.70
N PHE A 22 0.30 -10.03 -12.29
CA PHE A 22 0.22 -8.59 -12.46
C PHE A 22 0.20 -7.89 -11.09
N ALA A 23 -0.63 -8.38 -10.18
CA ALA A 23 -0.74 -7.80 -8.85
C ALA A 23 0.60 -7.84 -8.09
N ARG A 24 1.29 -8.99 -8.13
CA ARG A 24 2.61 -9.12 -7.50
C ARG A 24 3.62 -8.16 -8.10
N TRP A 25 3.62 -8.06 -9.42
CA TRP A 25 4.52 -7.15 -10.13
C TRP A 25 4.22 -5.69 -9.75
N TRP A 26 2.94 -5.32 -9.74
CA TRP A 26 2.53 -3.96 -9.42
C TRP A 26 2.97 -3.57 -8.01
N ILE A 27 2.69 -4.43 -7.05
CA ILE A 27 3.09 -4.18 -5.66
C ILE A 27 4.61 -4.07 -5.54
N GLY A 28 5.35 -4.96 -6.19
CA GLY A 28 6.80 -4.91 -6.19
C GLY A 28 7.35 -3.62 -6.76
N GLN A 29 6.79 -3.15 -7.87
CA GLN A 29 7.19 -1.89 -8.47
C GLN A 29 6.96 -0.71 -7.54
N ARG A 30 5.78 -0.67 -6.91
CA ARG A 30 5.44 0.41 -5.99
C ARG A 30 6.36 0.43 -4.78
N GLN A 31 6.64 -0.73 -4.21
CA GLN A 31 7.52 -0.81 -3.04
C GLN A 31 8.95 -0.37 -3.35
N THR A 32 9.43 -0.67 -4.55
CA THR A 32 10.79 -0.34 -4.95
C THR A 32 10.95 1.15 -5.28
N PHE A 33 10.04 1.69 -6.08
CA PHE A 33 10.20 3.03 -6.61
C PHE A 33 9.39 4.11 -5.90
N ARG A 34 8.15 3.81 -5.56
CA ARG A 34 7.25 4.77 -4.88
C ARG A 34 6.40 4.03 -3.87
N PRO A 35 6.97 3.71 -2.71
CA PRO A 35 6.20 2.97 -1.70
C PRO A 35 4.87 3.64 -1.37
N LYS A 36 3.82 2.84 -1.32
CA LYS A 36 2.47 3.29 -1.05
C LYS A 36 1.86 2.51 0.08
N SER A 37 0.85 3.09 0.75
CA SER A 37 0.10 2.38 1.76
C SER A 37 -0.69 1.22 1.14
N LEU A 38 -1.05 0.23 1.96
CA LEU A 38 -1.87 -0.89 1.50
C LEU A 38 -3.19 -0.43 0.90
N ARG A 39 -3.80 0.59 1.49
CA ARG A 39 -5.06 1.13 1.01
C ARG A 39 -4.95 1.64 -0.43
N ILE A 40 -3.90 2.38 -0.71
CA ILE A 40 -3.66 2.92 -2.05
C ILE A 40 -3.36 1.80 -3.04
N LEU A 41 -2.51 0.83 -2.66
CA LEU A 41 -2.22 -0.32 -3.51
C LEU A 41 -3.48 -1.11 -3.85
N ASN A 42 -4.33 -1.34 -2.84
CA ASN A 42 -5.61 -2.02 -3.03
C ASN A 42 -6.47 -1.26 -4.04
N ASN A 43 -6.62 0.05 -3.87
CA ASN A 43 -7.41 0.86 -4.77
C ASN A 43 -6.85 0.86 -6.19
N GLU A 44 -5.54 0.97 -6.35
CA GLU A 44 -4.90 0.93 -7.66
C GLU A 44 -5.20 -0.37 -8.39
N LEU A 45 -5.07 -1.50 -7.70
CA LEU A 45 -5.33 -2.81 -8.30
C LEU A 45 -6.80 -3.01 -8.63
N ARG A 46 -7.69 -2.52 -7.77
CA ARG A 46 -9.13 -2.60 -8.05
C ARG A 46 -9.51 -1.77 -9.28
N ILE A 47 -8.94 -0.60 -9.44
CA ILE A 47 -9.18 0.25 -10.60
C ILE A 47 -8.72 -0.46 -11.88
N LYS A 48 -7.65 -1.25 -11.79
CA LYS A 48 -7.16 -2.03 -12.92
C LYS A 48 -7.97 -3.30 -13.17
N GLY A 49 -9.02 -3.53 -12.40
CA GLY A 49 -9.92 -4.66 -12.62
C GLY A 49 -9.53 -5.96 -11.95
N ILE A 50 -8.58 -5.91 -11.02
CA ILE A 50 -8.18 -7.12 -10.29
C ILE A 50 -9.22 -7.44 -9.22
N ASP A 51 -9.61 -8.71 -9.13
CA ASP A 51 -10.57 -9.19 -8.16
C ASP A 51 -10.05 -8.99 -6.74
N ARG A 52 -10.96 -8.61 -5.84
CA ARG A 52 -10.66 -8.36 -4.44
C ARG A 52 -9.96 -9.54 -3.76
N ASN A 53 -10.40 -10.77 -4.04
CA ASN A 53 -9.83 -11.96 -3.43
C ASN A 53 -8.38 -12.15 -3.86
N ILE A 54 -8.06 -11.86 -5.11
CA ILE A 54 -6.70 -11.94 -5.63
C ILE A 54 -5.83 -10.88 -4.95
N ILE A 55 -6.34 -9.67 -4.82
CA ILE A 55 -5.62 -8.59 -4.16
C ILE A 55 -5.29 -8.97 -2.71
N GLU A 56 -6.27 -9.48 -1.97
CA GLU A 56 -6.08 -9.89 -0.59
C GLU A 56 -5.03 -10.99 -0.46
N ASP A 57 -5.09 -12.00 -1.33
CA ASP A 57 -4.14 -13.10 -1.34
C ASP A 57 -2.71 -12.62 -1.60
N VAL A 58 -2.55 -11.77 -2.61
CA VAL A 58 -1.22 -11.27 -2.97
C VAL A 58 -0.67 -10.36 -1.85
N ILE A 59 -1.50 -9.48 -1.30
CA ILE A 59 -1.08 -8.59 -0.22
C ILE A 59 -0.67 -9.40 1.01
N SER A 60 -1.38 -10.50 1.31
CA SER A 60 -1.03 -11.33 2.46
C SER A 60 0.30 -12.05 2.29
N GLU A 61 0.70 -12.34 1.06
CA GLU A 61 1.98 -12.98 0.76
C GLU A 61 3.15 -11.99 0.85
N VAL A 62 2.90 -10.72 0.53
CA VAL A 62 3.92 -9.69 0.53
C VAL A 62 3.97 -9.05 1.91
N ASN A 63 5.11 -9.15 2.56
CA ASN A 63 5.28 -8.58 3.89
C ASN A 63 5.51 -7.07 3.79
N ILE A 64 4.43 -6.31 3.74
CA ILE A 64 4.47 -4.86 3.63
C ILE A 64 4.48 -4.24 5.03
N ASP A 65 5.55 -3.53 5.35
CA ASP A 65 5.68 -2.81 6.62
C ASP A 65 5.23 -1.36 6.41
N GLU A 66 3.97 -1.08 6.72
CA GLU A 66 3.41 0.25 6.56
C GLU A 66 4.07 1.30 7.46
N VAL A 67 4.47 0.89 8.65
CA VAL A 67 5.17 1.81 9.57
C VAL A 67 6.49 2.26 8.95
N LYS A 68 7.22 1.33 8.36
CA LYS A 68 8.48 1.66 7.69
C LYS A 68 8.25 2.60 6.52
N ILE A 69 7.24 2.33 5.71
CA ILE A 69 6.91 3.17 4.55
C ILE A 69 6.53 4.58 5.00
N ALA A 70 5.68 4.68 6.02
CA ALA A 70 5.25 5.96 6.57
C ALA A 70 6.44 6.75 7.11
N ASN A 71 7.33 6.09 7.85
CA ASN A 71 8.54 6.74 8.37
C ASN A 71 9.42 7.28 7.25
N GLU A 72 9.60 6.51 6.19
CA GLU A 72 10.39 6.94 5.04
C GLU A 72 9.77 8.16 4.35
N LEU A 73 8.46 8.18 4.21
CA LEU A 73 7.76 9.32 3.62
C LEU A 73 7.93 10.58 4.47
N LEU A 74 7.83 10.45 5.80
CA LEU A 74 8.05 11.58 6.69
C LEU A 74 9.49 12.06 6.63
N ARG A 75 10.45 11.16 6.58
CA ARG A 75 11.86 11.51 6.51
C ARG A 75 12.16 12.34 5.27
N LYS A 76 11.58 11.98 4.13
CA LYS A 76 11.78 12.72 2.88
C LYS A 76 11.20 14.12 2.93
N LYS A 77 10.17 14.34 3.74
CA LYS A 77 9.49 15.64 3.85
C LYS A 77 9.78 16.34 5.19
N LYS A 78 10.79 15.90 5.91
CA LYS A 78 11.16 16.41 7.22
C LYS A 78 11.28 17.93 7.25
N TYR A 79 11.83 18.51 6.21
CA TYR A 79 12.03 19.95 6.11
C TYR A 79 10.74 20.75 6.27
N ARG A 80 9.58 20.15 5.99
CA ARG A 80 8.28 20.84 6.11
C ARG A 80 7.91 21.13 7.55
N TRP A 81 8.38 20.31 8.50
CA TRP A 81 7.87 20.33 9.87
C TRP A 81 8.93 20.58 10.94
N GLU A 82 10.21 20.56 10.59
CA GLU A 82 11.25 20.63 11.61
C GLU A 82 11.32 21.96 12.34
N LYS A 83 10.81 23.04 11.77
CA LYS A 83 10.77 24.34 12.40
C LYS A 83 9.46 24.63 13.14
N LEU A 84 8.51 23.73 13.07
CA LEU A 84 7.21 23.91 13.71
C LEU A 84 7.24 23.44 15.17
N PRO A 85 6.39 24.02 16.04
CA PRO A 85 6.20 23.47 17.37
C PRO A 85 5.81 22.01 17.31
N LYS A 86 6.22 21.23 18.30
CA LYS A 86 6.04 19.78 18.31
C LYS A 86 4.58 19.34 18.05
N LEU A 87 3.62 19.97 18.73
CA LEU A 87 2.21 19.61 18.56
C LEU A 87 1.71 19.92 17.16
N GLU A 88 2.10 21.07 16.63
CA GLU A 88 1.71 21.46 15.27
C GLU A 88 2.34 20.54 14.23
N ALA A 89 3.62 20.21 14.42
CA ALA A 89 4.31 19.28 13.53
C ALA A 89 3.62 17.91 13.51
N ARG A 90 3.26 17.39 14.68
CA ARG A 90 2.57 16.10 14.80
C ARG A 90 1.21 16.11 14.07
N LYS A 91 0.47 17.19 14.25
CA LYS A 91 -0.83 17.33 13.60
C LYS A 91 -0.68 17.32 12.09
N LYS A 92 0.25 18.11 11.56
CA LYS A 92 0.47 18.19 10.12
C LYS A 92 1.00 16.89 9.53
N MET A 93 1.88 16.20 10.24
CA MET A 93 2.37 14.89 9.82
C MET A 93 1.24 13.87 9.78
N SER A 94 0.36 13.87 10.78
CA SER A 94 -0.79 12.97 10.81
C SER A 94 -1.71 13.22 9.62
N GLU A 95 -1.99 14.47 9.30
CA GLU A 95 -2.80 14.84 8.15
C GLU A 95 -2.15 14.40 6.85
N PHE A 96 -0.84 14.58 6.74
CA PHE A 96 -0.07 14.15 5.57
C PHE A 96 -0.19 12.64 5.35
N LEU A 97 0.03 11.86 6.41
CA LEU A 97 -0.07 10.40 6.32
C LEU A 97 -1.49 9.93 6.04
N GLY A 98 -2.48 10.61 6.61
CA GLY A 98 -3.89 10.32 6.31
C GLY A 98 -4.21 10.50 4.84
N ARG A 99 -3.73 11.58 4.24
CA ARG A 99 -3.90 11.82 2.80
C ARG A 99 -3.19 10.79 1.94
N LYS A 100 -2.09 10.20 2.46
CA LYS A 100 -1.37 9.13 1.76
C LYS A 100 -2.04 7.76 1.94
N GLY A 101 -3.13 7.69 2.68
CA GLY A 101 -3.93 6.48 2.79
C GLY A 101 -3.56 5.55 3.94
N PHE A 102 -2.71 5.97 4.87
CA PHE A 102 -2.38 5.16 6.02
C PHE A 102 -3.52 5.15 7.04
N ASN A 103 -3.73 4.02 7.70
CA ASN A 103 -4.77 3.93 8.71
C ASN A 103 -4.31 4.58 10.02
N TRP A 104 -5.28 4.80 10.92
CA TRP A 104 -5.01 5.51 12.16
C TRP A 104 -4.00 4.80 13.06
N ASP A 105 -4.03 3.48 13.10
CA ASP A 105 -3.07 2.70 13.90
C ASP A 105 -1.64 2.92 13.42
N THR A 106 -1.44 2.89 12.11
CA THR A 106 -0.12 3.12 11.52
C THR A 106 0.35 4.53 11.80
N ILE A 107 -0.54 5.52 11.61
CA ILE A 107 -0.24 6.93 11.86
C ILE A 107 0.17 7.12 13.32
N ASN A 108 -0.59 6.58 14.26
CA ASN A 108 -0.28 6.70 15.67
C ASN A 108 1.07 6.10 16.03
N LYS A 109 1.38 4.93 15.51
CA LYS A 109 2.67 4.29 15.78
C LYS A 109 3.84 5.13 15.29
N VAL A 110 3.70 5.75 14.12
CA VAL A 110 4.75 6.58 13.53
C VAL A 110 4.90 7.90 14.30
N ILE A 111 3.77 8.57 14.54
CA ILE A 111 3.77 9.89 15.19
C ILE A 111 4.22 9.78 16.65
N LYS A 112 3.85 8.71 17.33
CA LYS A 112 4.23 8.47 18.72
C LYS A 112 5.74 8.41 18.89
N GLY A 113 6.46 7.93 17.90
CA GLY A 113 7.90 7.88 17.91
C GLY A 113 8.58 9.16 17.46
N TYR A 114 7.83 10.19 17.12
CA TYR A 114 8.38 11.44 16.61
C TYR A 114 8.47 12.49 17.74
N PRO A 115 9.56 13.32 17.83
CA PRO A 115 10.77 13.18 17.02
C PRO A 115 11.56 11.95 17.43
N LYS A 116 12.13 11.27 16.46
CA LYS A 116 12.95 10.10 16.76
C LYS A 116 14.16 10.51 17.57
N ALA A 117 14.50 9.70 18.55
CA ALA A 117 15.76 9.84 19.24
C ALA A 117 16.88 9.70 18.21
N LYS A 118 17.79 10.63 18.23
CA LYS A 118 18.90 10.63 17.30
C LYS A 118 19.84 9.47 17.51
#